data_d0848f2a55f0945ed0d4facd86e2be56
#
_entry.id   d0848f2a55f0945ed0d4facd86e2be56
#
_cell.length_a   1.000
_cell.length_b   1.000
_cell.length_c   1.000
_cell.angle_alpha   90.00
_cell.angle_beta   90.00
_cell.angle_gamma   90.00
#
_symmetry.space_group_name_H-M   'P 1'
#
loop_
_entity.id
_entity.type
_entity.pdbx_description
1 polymer ?
#
loop_
_entity_poly.entity_id
_entity_poly.type
_entity_poly.pdbx_seq_one_letter_code
_entity_poly.pdbx_strand_id
1 'polypeptide(L)'
;FQCSKLTTVPLFDVSKVTDASYMFYQCSKLTTVPLLNLSSCTNATSMFSGVTLTTQSYSDFLIHLATLPLQSGVSFHGGNSKYNPAAAIARAYLVSNFGWTITDGGAA
;
A
#
# COMPACT_ATOMS: atom_id res chain seq x y z
N PHE A 1 -13.78 4.58 5.85
CA PHE A 1 -13.92 3.14 6.05
C PHE A 1 -13.11 2.70 7.25
N GLN A 2 -13.79 2.32 8.31
CA GLN A 2 -13.14 1.87 9.53
C GLN A 2 -13.42 0.39 9.76
N CYS A 3 -12.37 -0.37 10.04
CA CYS A 3 -12.47 -1.80 10.24
C CYS A 3 -11.60 -2.21 11.44
N SER A 4 -11.91 -1.63 12.61
CA SER A 4 -11.06 -1.77 13.79
C SER A 4 -10.92 -3.19 14.30
N LYS A 5 -11.74 -4.13 13.81
CA LYS A 5 -11.69 -5.54 14.21
C LYS A 5 -11.14 -6.46 13.14
N LEU A 6 -10.96 -5.99 11.91
CA LEU A 6 -10.44 -6.84 10.84
C LEU A 6 -8.94 -7.06 11.00
N THR A 7 -8.51 -8.29 10.87
CA THR A 7 -7.08 -8.65 10.83
C THR A 7 -6.60 -8.95 9.43
N THR A 8 -7.51 -9.36 8.55
CA THR A 8 -7.24 -9.63 7.13
C THR A 8 -8.43 -9.16 6.31
N VAL A 9 -8.20 -8.92 5.02
CA VAL A 9 -9.28 -8.65 4.07
C VAL A 9 -9.13 -9.60 2.89
N PRO A 10 -10.25 -10.06 2.29
CA PRO A 10 -10.16 -10.89 1.09
C PRO A 10 -9.71 -10.03 -0.11
N LEU A 11 -9.16 -10.69 -1.12
CA LEU A 11 -8.85 -10.01 -2.38
C LEU A 11 -10.16 -9.57 -3.03
N PHE A 12 -10.23 -8.30 -3.39
CA PHE A 12 -11.39 -7.77 -4.10
C PHE A 12 -10.90 -6.85 -5.23
N ASP A 13 -11.78 -6.61 -6.19
CA ASP A 13 -11.41 -5.88 -7.39
C ASP A 13 -11.44 -4.37 -7.14
N VAL A 14 -10.26 -3.76 -7.20
CA VAL A 14 -10.11 -2.30 -7.12
C VAL A 14 -9.45 -1.74 -8.38
N SER A 15 -9.42 -2.53 -9.46
CA SER A 15 -8.71 -2.16 -10.69
C SER A 15 -9.27 -0.90 -11.36
N LYS A 16 -10.50 -0.50 -11.03
CA LYS A 16 -11.12 0.70 -11.56
C LYS A 16 -11.23 1.82 -10.53
N VAL A 17 -10.75 1.59 -9.30
CA VAL A 17 -10.81 2.59 -8.24
C VAL A 17 -9.72 3.64 -8.49
N THR A 18 -10.13 4.90 -8.57
CA THR A 18 -9.19 6.02 -8.76
C THR A 18 -8.81 6.69 -7.45
N ASP A 19 -9.72 6.69 -6.47
CA ASP A 19 -9.47 7.27 -5.15
C ASP A 19 -9.55 6.18 -4.10
N ALA A 20 -8.39 5.75 -3.63
CA ALA A 20 -8.26 4.76 -2.57
C ALA A 20 -7.86 5.41 -1.24
N SER A 21 -7.97 6.75 -1.14
CA SER A 21 -7.65 7.45 0.09
C SER A 21 -8.54 6.93 1.24
N TYR A 22 -7.91 6.74 2.40
CA TYR A 22 -8.59 6.25 3.61
C TYR A 22 -9.18 4.85 3.50
N MET A 23 -8.85 4.07 2.46
CA MET A 23 -9.49 2.75 2.25
C MET A 23 -9.36 1.84 3.47
N PHE A 24 -8.20 1.81 4.11
CA PHE A 24 -7.96 1.01 5.32
C PHE A 24 -7.57 1.89 6.51
N TYR A 25 -8.01 3.15 6.48
CA TYR A 25 -7.66 4.13 7.50
C TYR A 25 -8.04 3.61 8.89
N GLN A 26 -7.06 3.59 9.79
CA GLN A 26 -7.22 3.16 11.19
C GLN A 26 -7.79 1.74 11.37
N CYS A 27 -7.57 0.86 10.39
CA CYS A 27 -7.81 -0.55 10.57
C CYS A 27 -6.67 -1.12 11.42
N SER A 28 -6.66 -0.77 12.70
CA SER A 28 -5.50 -0.95 13.57
C SER A 28 -5.11 -2.39 13.84
N LYS A 29 -6.00 -3.34 13.60
CA LYS A 29 -5.73 -4.77 13.75
C LYS A 29 -5.37 -5.47 12.45
N LEU A 30 -5.42 -4.75 11.34
CA LEU A 30 -5.08 -5.32 10.04
C LEU A 30 -3.57 -5.58 9.99
N THR A 31 -3.19 -6.83 9.73
CA THR A 31 -1.78 -7.23 9.67
C THR A 31 -1.33 -7.65 8.28
N THR A 32 -2.27 -8.00 7.40
CA THR A 32 -1.95 -8.40 6.04
C THR A 32 -2.89 -7.69 5.07
N VAL A 33 -2.43 -7.54 3.84
CA VAL A 33 -3.23 -6.94 2.77
C VAL A 33 -3.10 -7.82 1.53
N PRO A 34 -4.20 -8.06 0.79
CA PRO A 34 -4.12 -8.81 -0.45
C PRO A 34 -3.39 -8.01 -1.52
N LEU A 35 -2.96 -8.68 -2.59
CA LEU A 35 -2.23 -8.04 -3.69
C LEU A 35 -3.21 -7.29 -4.59
N LEU A 36 -3.65 -6.13 -4.14
CA LEU A 36 -4.65 -5.32 -4.85
C LEU A 36 -4.05 -4.70 -6.11
N ASN A 37 -4.88 -4.61 -7.15
CA ASN A 37 -4.47 -3.95 -8.39
C ASN A 37 -4.82 -2.46 -8.31
N LEU A 38 -3.81 -1.64 -8.09
CA LEU A 38 -3.97 -0.18 -7.95
C LEU A 38 -3.65 0.57 -9.25
N SER A 39 -3.73 -0.10 -10.41
CA SER A 39 -3.31 0.52 -11.68
C SER A 39 -4.14 1.73 -12.09
N SER A 40 -5.37 1.88 -11.61
CA SER A 40 -6.19 3.08 -11.87
C SER A 40 -6.11 4.11 -10.75
N CYS A 41 -5.45 3.80 -9.64
CA CYS A 41 -5.43 4.66 -8.46
C CYS A 41 -4.62 5.92 -8.72
N THR A 42 -5.22 7.07 -8.45
CA THR A 42 -4.55 8.37 -8.55
C THR A 42 -4.34 9.02 -7.17
N ASN A 43 -5.04 8.53 -6.15
CA ASN A 43 -4.93 9.07 -4.79
C ASN A 43 -5.03 7.93 -3.79
N ALA A 44 -3.96 7.72 -3.02
CA ALA A 44 -3.90 6.72 -1.95
C ALA A 44 -3.47 7.37 -0.63
N THR A 45 -3.76 8.66 -0.47
CA THR A 45 -3.46 9.41 0.74
C THR A 45 -4.12 8.75 1.95
N SER A 46 -3.34 8.52 3.00
CA SER A 46 -3.82 7.90 4.25
C SER A 46 -4.44 6.52 4.08
N MET A 47 -4.15 5.82 2.97
CA MET A 47 -4.74 4.51 2.69
C MET A 47 -4.55 3.52 3.85
N PHE A 48 -3.36 3.46 4.42
CA PHE A 48 -3.04 2.57 5.55
C PHE A 48 -2.66 3.35 6.81
N SER A 49 -3.05 4.61 6.92
CA SER A 49 -2.72 5.40 8.11
C SER A 49 -3.32 4.75 9.35
N GLY A 50 -2.50 4.56 10.39
CA GLY A 50 -2.92 3.86 11.61
C GLY A 50 -2.83 2.34 11.52
N VAL A 51 -2.30 1.80 10.43
CA VAL A 51 -2.16 0.36 10.20
C VAL A 51 -0.68 -0.02 10.27
N THR A 52 -0.40 -1.18 10.87
CA THR A 52 0.95 -1.76 10.86
C THR A 52 0.87 -3.16 10.30
N LEU A 53 1.11 -3.28 8.98
CA LEU A 53 1.17 -4.59 8.33
C LEU A 53 2.44 -5.33 8.76
N THR A 54 2.43 -6.66 8.65
CA THR A 54 3.67 -7.42 8.84
C THR A 54 4.66 -6.98 7.77
N THR A 55 5.95 -7.08 8.09
CA THR A 55 7.01 -6.74 7.13
C THR A 55 6.86 -7.55 5.85
N GLN A 56 6.53 -8.83 5.95
CA GLN A 56 6.35 -9.67 4.78
C GLN A 56 5.18 -9.22 3.93
N SER A 57 4.03 -8.93 4.54
CA SER A 57 2.85 -8.51 3.79
C SER A 57 3.06 -7.17 3.08
N TYR A 58 3.62 -6.20 3.78
CA TYR A 58 3.89 -4.90 3.18
C TYR A 58 4.93 -5.01 2.06
N SER A 59 5.97 -5.80 2.29
CA SER A 59 7.02 -6.04 1.29
C SER A 59 6.45 -6.69 0.03
N ASP A 60 5.63 -7.72 0.19
CA ASP A 60 4.98 -8.39 -0.94
C ASP A 60 4.08 -7.44 -1.71
N PHE A 61 3.39 -6.55 -1.01
CA PHE A 61 2.52 -5.57 -1.63
C PHE A 61 3.31 -4.57 -2.47
N LEU A 62 4.42 -4.05 -1.95
CA LEU A 62 5.29 -3.14 -2.71
C LEU A 62 5.86 -3.80 -3.95
N ILE A 63 6.31 -5.04 -3.83
CA ILE A 63 6.85 -5.80 -4.96
C ILE A 63 5.75 -6.02 -6.00
N HIS A 64 4.55 -6.33 -5.56
CA HIS A 64 3.40 -6.49 -6.44
C HIS A 64 3.10 -5.19 -7.20
N LEU A 65 3.07 -4.06 -6.50
CA LEU A 65 2.81 -2.76 -7.15
C LEU A 65 3.83 -2.47 -8.25
N ALA A 66 5.08 -2.87 -8.06
CA ALA A 66 6.12 -2.64 -9.06
C ALA A 66 5.91 -3.42 -10.35
N THR A 67 5.01 -4.41 -10.36
CA THR A 67 4.67 -5.17 -11.57
C THR A 67 3.49 -4.59 -12.34
N LEU A 68 2.83 -3.57 -11.81
CA LEU A 68 1.60 -3.02 -12.40
C LEU A 68 1.90 -1.77 -13.23
N PRO A 69 1.07 -1.48 -14.26
CA PRO A 69 1.15 -0.22 -15.01
C PRO A 69 0.46 0.90 -14.22
N LEU A 70 1.15 1.47 -13.25
CA LEU A 70 0.59 2.42 -12.29
C LEU A 70 0.46 3.83 -12.87
N GLN A 71 -0.41 4.64 -12.25
CA GLN A 71 -0.49 6.06 -12.54
C GLN A 71 0.68 6.79 -11.90
N SER A 72 1.04 7.93 -12.46
CA SER A 72 2.15 8.75 -11.96
C SER A 72 1.71 9.68 -10.83
N GLY A 73 2.64 10.05 -9.98
CA GLY A 73 2.44 11.11 -8.99
C GLY A 73 1.48 10.78 -7.86
N VAL A 74 1.29 9.50 -7.56
CA VAL A 74 0.38 9.06 -6.51
C VAL A 74 1.03 9.25 -5.14
N SER A 75 0.27 9.81 -4.19
CA SER A 75 0.66 9.84 -2.78
C SER A 75 0.12 8.59 -2.11
N PHE A 76 1.00 7.77 -1.55
CA PHE A 76 0.65 6.50 -0.92
C PHE A 76 1.15 6.48 0.52
N HIS A 77 0.28 6.08 1.44
CA HIS A 77 0.62 5.99 2.87
C HIS A 77 0.52 4.54 3.33
N GLY A 78 1.66 3.96 3.67
CA GLY A 78 1.75 2.58 4.16
C GLY A 78 1.60 2.44 5.68
N GLY A 79 1.25 3.51 6.38
CA GLY A 79 1.10 3.48 7.83
C GLY A 79 2.45 3.35 8.52
N ASN A 80 2.48 2.53 9.57
CA ASN A 80 3.72 2.24 10.29
C ASN A 80 4.40 0.95 9.78
N SER A 81 3.96 0.44 8.63
CA SER A 81 4.48 -0.78 8.04
C SER A 81 5.92 -0.61 7.59
N LYS A 82 6.72 -1.66 7.72
CA LYS A 82 8.13 -1.63 7.34
C LYS A 82 8.39 -2.63 6.22
N TYR A 83 9.40 -2.34 5.39
CA TYR A 83 9.73 -3.17 4.24
C TYR A 83 11.10 -3.81 4.40
N ASN A 84 11.27 -5.01 3.78
CA ASN A 84 12.54 -5.72 3.77
C ASN A 84 13.44 -5.24 2.62
N PRO A 85 14.70 -5.70 2.54
CA PRO A 85 15.62 -5.25 1.48
C PRO A 85 15.13 -5.54 0.06
N ALA A 86 14.42 -6.64 -0.17
CA ALA A 86 13.88 -6.93 -1.51
C ALA A 86 12.84 -5.91 -1.92
N ALA A 87 11.98 -5.50 -0.97
CA ALA A 87 10.95 -4.50 -1.24
C ALA A 87 11.53 -3.10 -1.34
N ALA A 88 12.71 -2.85 -0.76
CA ALA A 88 13.37 -1.54 -0.89
C ALA A 88 13.64 -1.21 -2.36
N ILE A 89 14.00 -2.19 -3.15
CA ILE A 89 14.25 -2.02 -4.59
C ILE A 89 12.94 -1.67 -5.30
N ALA A 90 11.87 -2.40 -5.00
CA ALA A 90 10.55 -2.14 -5.59
C ALA A 90 10.03 -0.75 -5.19
N ARG A 91 10.20 -0.37 -3.94
CA ARG A 91 9.79 0.95 -3.43
C ARG A 91 10.53 2.07 -4.17
N ALA A 92 11.84 1.93 -4.35
CA ALA A 92 12.63 2.92 -5.08
C ALA A 92 12.19 3.00 -6.54
N TYR A 93 11.81 1.87 -7.15
CA TYR A 93 11.31 1.82 -8.51
C TYR A 93 10.01 2.62 -8.65
N LEU A 94 9.09 2.48 -7.69
CA LEU A 94 7.83 3.24 -7.70
C LEU A 94 8.10 4.74 -7.62
N VAL A 95 9.05 5.16 -6.80
CA VAL A 95 9.39 6.57 -6.65
C VAL A 95 10.06 7.11 -7.91
N SER A 96 11.02 6.38 -8.47
CA SER A 96 11.80 6.88 -9.60
C SER A 96 11.06 6.77 -10.94
N ASN A 97 10.27 5.71 -11.14
CA ASN A 97 9.60 5.47 -12.42
C ASN A 97 8.22 6.11 -12.51
N PHE A 98 7.49 6.14 -11.41
CA PHE A 98 6.12 6.65 -11.40
C PHE A 98 5.97 7.94 -10.58
N GLY A 99 7.02 8.42 -9.95
CA GLY A 99 6.96 9.65 -9.18
C GLY A 99 6.08 9.56 -7.93
N TRP A 100 5.93 8.37 -7.37
CA TRP A 100 5.13 8.19 -6.17
C TRP A 100 5.80 8.81 -4.96
N THR A 101 4.98 9.38 -4.09
CA THR A 101 5.41 9.82 -2.76
C THR A 101 4.94 8.78 -1.77
N ILE A 102 5.88 8.05 -1.18
CA ILE A 102 5.56 6.93 -0.27
C ILE A 102 5.95 7.31 1.15
N THR A 103 4.97 7.23 2.06
CA THR A 103 5.18 7.43 3.49
C THR A 103 4.88 6.10 4.18
N ASP A 104 5.79 5.62 5.02
CA ASP A 104 5.62 4.36 5.75
C ASP A 104 6.54 4.33 6.97
N GLY A 105 6.68 3.15 7.60
CA GLY A 105 7.54 2.97 8.78
C GLY A 105 9.02 2.88 8.47
N GLY A 106 9.40 2.84 7.19
CA GLY A 106 10.78 2.75 6.77
C GLY A 106 11.28 1.32 6.63
N ALA A 107 12.60 1.17 6.52
CA ALA A 107 13.22 -0.15 6.40
C ALA A 107 13.11 -0.93 7.70
N ALA A 108 12.87 -2.21 7.57
CA ALA A 108 12.80 -3.11 8.74
C ALA A 108 14.20 -3.36 9.32
#